data_f26d7447445e2055cc1f66e88a8c20c8
#
_entry.id   f26d7447445e2055cc1f66e88a8c20c8
#
_cell.length_a   1.000
_cell.length_b   1.000
_cell.length_c   1.000
_cell.angle_alpha   90.00
_cell.angle_beta   90.00
_cell.angle_gamma   90.00
#
_symmetry.space_group_name_H-M   'P 1'
#
loop_
_entity.id
_entity.type
_entity.pdbx_description
1 polymer ?
#
loop_
_entity_poly.entity_id
_entity_poly.type
_entity_poly.pdbx_seq_one_letter_code
_entity_poly.pdbx_strand_id
1 'polypeptide(L)'
;MESIYFLILIALIGLAFADLIVGVSNDAVNFLNSAIGSKVLSFKTIMIVASIGIFIGCVFSSGMMEVARKGIFNPGEFMFSEIMIIFMAVMITDILLLDFFNTIGMPTSTTVSIVFELLGASVAMALIKIGVDNGSFSDLAIYINTSKATQIILGILLSVFVAFTIG
;
A
#
# COMPACT_ATOMS: atom_id res chain seq x y z
N MET A 1 18.47 -9.25 -21.18
CA MET A 1 18.07 -8.71 -19.85
C MET A 1 17.10 -7.53 -19.98
N GLU A 2 17.32 -6.58 -20.87
CA GLU A 2 16.44 -5.39 -21.04
C GLU A 2 14.99 -5.74 -21.36
N SER A 3 14.74 -6.76 -22.17
CA SER A 3 13.38 -7.19 -22.54
C SER A 3 12.56 -7.72 -21.36
N ILE A 4 13.20 -8.36 -20.37
CA ILE A 4 12.53 -8.86 -19.17
C ILE A 4 12.09 -7.69 -18.27
N TYR A 5 12.96 -6.70 -18.06
CA TYR A 5 12.60 -5.51 -17.28
C TYR A 5 11.47 -4.71 -17.93
N PHE A 6 11.46 -4.64 -19.26
CA PHE A 6 10.39 -3.99 -20.01
C PHE A 6 9.05 -4.72 -19.84
N LEU A 7 9.04 -6.05 -19.87
CA LEU A 7 7.85 -6.85 -19.62
C LEU A 7 7.33 -6.68 -18.18
N ILE A 8 8.23 -6.70 -17.19
CA ILE A 8 7.86 -6.46 -15.78
C ILE A 8 7.29 -5.04 -15.62
N LEU A 9 7.86 -4.05 -16.28
CA LEU A 9 7.35 -2.67 -16.23
C LEU A 9 5.93 -2.57 -16.80
N ILE A 10 5.66 -3.22 -17.94
CA ILE A 10 4.31 -3.28 -18.51
C ILE A 10 3.34 -3.97 -17.54
N ALA A 11 3.75 -5.08 -16.94
CA ALA A 11 2.96 -5.78 -15.95
C ALA A 11 2.65 -4.91 -14.74
N LEU A 12 3.65 -4.18 -14.20
CA LEU A 12 3.48 -3.25 -13.10
C LEU A 12 2.51 -2.11 -13.44
N ILE A 13 2.57 -1.57 -14.65
CA ILE A 13 1.61 -0.55 -15.11
C ILE A 13 0.18 -1.14 -15.15
N GLY A 14 0.02 -2.34 -15.70
CA GLY A 14 -1.29 -3.01 -15.72
C GLY A 14 -1.84 -3.30 -14.32
N LEU A 15 -0.97 -3.79 -13.42
CA LEU A 15 -1.32 -4.01 -12.02
C LEU A 15 -1.68 -2.69 -11.31
N ALA A 16 -0.96 -1.60 -11.56
CA ALA A 16 -1.28 -0.30 -10.96
C ALA A 16 -2.66 0.22 -11.36
N PHE A 17 -3.10 -0.02 -12.61
CA PHE A 17 -4.46 0.30 -13.02
C PHE A 17 -5.51 -0.57 -12.33
N ALA A 18 -5.27 -1.88 -12.21
CA ALA A 18 -6.17 -2.78 -11.52
C ALA A 18 -6.27 -2.44 -10.03
N ASP A 19 -5.14 -2.21 -9.39
CA ASP A 19 -5.02 -1.81 -7.99
C ASP A 19 -5.76 -0.48 -7.70
N LEU A 20 -5.59 0.51 -8.57
CA LEU A 20 -6.31 1.77 -8.46
C LEU A 20 -7.84 1.57 -8.51
N ILE A 21 -8.34 0.70 -9.38
CA ILE A 21 -9.79 0.42 -9.49
C ILE A 21 -10.30 -0.24 -8.22
N VAL A 22 -9.61 -1.26 -7.71
CA VAL A 22 -10.02 -2.00 -6.52
C VAL A 22 -9.87 -1.14 -5.26
N GLY A 23 -8.76 -0.41 -5.12
CA GLY A 23 -8.49 0.49 -4.00
C GLY A 23 -9.48 1.65 -3.91
N VAL A 24 -9.76 2.33 -5.02
CA VAL A 24 -10.78 3.40 -5.04
C VAL A 24 -12.16 2.85 -4.68
N SER A 25 -12.51 1.65 -5.14
CA SER A 25 -13.78 1.01 -4.79
C SER A 25 -13.85 0.71 -3.30
N ASN A 26 -12.78 0.22 -2.69
CA ASN A 26 -12.67 -0.04 -1.26
C ASN A 26 -12.81 1.24 -0.43
N ASP A 27 -12.06 2.27 -0.79
CA ASP A 27 -12.03 3.53 -0.05
C ASP A 27 -13.34 4.32 -0.20
N ALA A 28 -13.97 4.31 -1.38
CA ALA A 28 -15.22 5.00 -1.64
C ALA A 28 -16.32 4.58 -0.66
N VAL A 29 -16.40 3.30 -0.31
CA VAL A 29 -17.35 2.81 0.69
C VAL A 29 -17.09 3.44 2.06
N ASN A 30 -15.83 3.57 2.45
CA ASN A 30 -15.45 4.08 3.76
C ASN A 30 -15.84 5.56 3.98
N PHE A 31 -15.68 6.43 2.97
CA PHE A 31 -15.93 7.86 3.15
C PHE A 31 -17.18 8.40 2.43
N LEU A 32 -17.78 7.68 1.48
CA LEU A 32 -18.98 8.14 0.80
C LEU A 32 -20.27 7.51 1.35
N ASN A 33 -20.19 6.41 2.08
CA ASN A 33 -21.36 5.64 2.50
C ASN A 33 -22.36 6.49 3.31
N SER A 34 -21.88 7.30 4.25
CA SER A 34 -22.73 8.20 5.05
C SER A 34 -23.40 9.29 4.20
N ALA A 35 -22.66 9.89 3.26
CA ALA A 35 -23.19 10.92 2.37
C ALA A 35 -24.27 10.37 1.41
N ILE A 36 -24.02 9.17 0.86
CA ILE A 36 -24.97 8.49 -0.02
C ILE A 36 -26.21 8.01 0.77
N GLY A 37 -25.98 7.41 1.95
CA GLY A 37 -27.04 6.87 2.79
C GLY A 37 -27.97 7.94 3.36
N SER A 38 -27.44 9.09 3.75
CA SER A 38 -28.23 10.21 4.28
C SER A 38 -29.07 10.95 3.23
N LYS A 39 -28.76 10.77 1.94
CA LYS A 39 -29.43 11.44 0.81
C LYS A 39 -29.49 12.97 0.90
N VAL A 40 -28.55 13.59 1.62
CA VAL A 40 -28.46 15.06 1.78
C VAL A 40 -28.18 15.76 0.45
N LEU A 41 -27.41 15.11 -0.42
CA LEU A 41 -27.06 15.60 -1.74
C LEU A 41 -27.37 14.56 -2.81
N SER A 42 -27.48 15.02 -4.07
CA SER A 42 -27.61 14.10 -5.19
C SER A 42 -26.34 13.25 -5.35
N PHE A 43 -26.49 11.99 -5.75
CA PHE A 43 -25.36 11.09 -6.00
C PHE A 43 -24.31 11.73 -6.94
N LYS A 44 -24.77 12.41 -8.00
CA LYS A 44 -23.90 13.11 -8.95
C LYS A 44 -23.05 14.19 -8.28
N THR A 45 -23.64 14.97 -7.37
CA THR A 45 -22.93 16.02 -6.62
C THR A 45 -21.89 15.40 -5.70
N ILE A 46 -22.24 14.31 -4.97
CA ILE A 46 -21.32 13.59 -4.10
C ILE A 46 -20.10 13.10 -4.90
N MET A 47 -20.33 12.47 -6.06
CA MET A 47 -19.24 11.95 -6.90
C MET A 47 -18.34 13.05 -7.45
N ILE A 48 -18.87 14.21 -7.85
CA ILE A 48 -18.07 15.34 -8.33
C ILE A 48 -17.18 15.87 -7.21
N VAL A 49 -17.74 16.09 -6.03
CA VAL A 49 -16.97 16.60 -4.86
C VAL A 49 -15.90 15.61 -4.44
N ALA A 50 -16.23 14.33 -4.37
CA ALA A 50 -15.28 13.27 -4.04
C ALA A 50 -14.12 13.20 -5.07
N SER A 51 -14.44 13.25 -6.36
CA SER A 51 -13.43 13.23 -7.43
C SER A 51 -12.46 14.41 -7.34
N ILE A 52 -12.97 15.61 -7.05
CA ILE A 52 -12.13 16.79 -6.85
C ILE A 52 -11.23 16.61 -5.61
N GLY A 53 -11.79 16.10 -4.51
CA GLY A 53 -11.04 15.83 -3.29
C GLY A 53 -9.92 14.81 -3.50
N ILE A 54 -10.20 13.70 -4.18
CA ILE A 54 -9.20 12.69 -4.54
C ILE A 54 -8.11 13.29 -5.42
N PHE A 55 -8.48 14.07 -6.44
CA PHE A 55 -7.51 14.72 -7.32
C PHE A 55 -6.55 15.63 -6.55
N ILE A 56 -7.09 16.50 -5.68
CA ILE A 56 -6.29 17.37 -4.81
C ILE A 56 -5.41 16.53 -3.88
N GLY A 57 -5.96 15.49 -3.24
CA GLY A 57 -5.22 14.56 -2.39
C GLY A 57 -4.04 13.91 -3.10
N CYS A 58 -4.23 13.44 -4.33
CA CYS A 58 -3.16 12.86 -5.14
C CYS A 58 -2.03 13.86 -5.44
N VAL A 59 -2.36 15.12 -5.74
CA VAL A 59 -1.36 16.18 -6.00
C VAL A 59 -0.49 16.44 -4.76
N PHE A 60 -1.08 16.34 -3.56
CA PHE A 60 -0.39 16.60 -2.29
C PHE A 60 0.08 15.34 -1.54
N SER A 61 0.08 14.17 -2.19
CA SER A 61 0.41 12.87 -1.57
C SER A 61 1.91 12.55 -1.46
N SER A 62 2.81 13.49 -1.71
CA SER A 62 4.26 13.26 -1.74
C SER A 62 4.82 12.58 -0.48
N GLY A 63 4.27 12.87 0.70
CA GLY A 63 4.69 12.25 1.96
C GLY A 63 4.45 10.74 2.01
N MET A 64 3.30 10.27 1.54
CA MET A 64 3.00 8.84 1.45
C MET A 64 3.88 8.13 0.43
N MET A 65 4.20 8.79 -0.68
CA MET A 65 5.13 8.28 -1.68
C MET A 65 6.53 8.05 -1.07
N GLU A 66 7.01 8.96 -0.22
CA GLU A 66 8.31 8.82 0.44
C GLU A 66 8.33 7.65 1.43
N VAL A 67 7.24 7.41 2.16
CA VAL A 67 7.10 6.22 3.04
C VAL A 67 7.21 4.93 2.23
N ALA A 68 6.52 4.83 1.11
CA ALA A 68 6.57 3.66 0.23
C ALA A 68 7.97 3.44 -0.36
N ARG A 69 8.69 4.52 -0.70
CA ARG A 69 10.00 4.44 -1.37
C ARG A 69 11.16 4.14 -0.44
N LYS A 70 11.14 4.69 0.79
CA LYS A 70 12.31 4.65 1.70
C LYS A 70 11.93 4.46 3.17
N GLY A 71 10.63 4.37 3.48
CA GLY A 71 10.18 4.34 4.87
C GLY A 71 10.31 2.97 5.53
N ILE A 72 10.09 1.89 4.78
CA ILE A 72 9.94 0.55 5.34
C ILE A 72 11.19 -0.31 5.15
N PHE A 73 11.82 -0.22 4.00
CA PHE A 73 13.03 -0.97 3.67
C PHE A 73 14.14 -0.03 3.17
N ASN A 74 15.37 -0.52 3.10
CA ASN A 74 16.53 0.20 2.62
C ASN A 74 16.77 -0.11 1.14
N PRO A 75 16.30 0.72 0.18
CA PRO A 75 16.38 0.40 -1.25
C PRO A 75 17.81 0.21 -1.76
N GLY A 76 18.79 0.83 -1.11
CA GLY A 76 20.21 0.71 -1.48
C GLY A 76 20.80 -0.69 -1.29
N GLU A 77 20.15 -1.53 -0.47
CA GLU A 77 20.56 -2.90 -0.19
C GLU A 77 19.97 -3.93 -1.17
N PHE A 78 19.07 -3.48 -2.06
CA PHE A 78 18.41 -4.32 -3.05
C PHE A 78 18.83 -3.95 -4.47
N MET A 79 18.96 -4.96 -5.33
CA MET A 79 19.13 -4.72 -6.76
C MET A 79 17.82 -4.18 -7.36
N PHE A 80 17.92 -3.47 -8.46
CA PHE A 80 16.74 -2.94 -9.15
C PHE A 80 15.71 -4.03 -9.51
N SER A 81 16.16 -5.20 -9.94
CA SER A 81 15.29 -6.35 -10.21
C SER A 81 14.55 -6.85 -8.98
N GLU A 82 15.20 -6.86 -7.81
CA GLU A 82 14.60 -7.28 -6.55
C GLU A 82 13.52 -6.28 -6.09
N ILE A 83 13.79 -4.98 -6.26
CA ILE A 83 12.81 -3.92 -5.97
C ILE A 83 11.58 -4.06 -6.88
N MET A 84 11.76 -4.34 -8.18
CA MET A 84 10.64 -4.57 -9.09
C MET A 84 9.80 -5.79 -8.66
N ILE A 85 10.44 -6.86 -8.19
CA ILE A 85 9.74 -8.05 -7.69
C ILE A 85 8.99 -7.73 -6.39
N ILE A 86 9.59 -6.96 -5.47
CA ILE A 86 8.92 -6.51 -4.25
C ILE A 86 7.63 -5.74 -4.60
N PHE A 87 7.72 -4.74 -5.47
CA PHE A 87 6.54 -3.96 -5.87
C PHE A 87 5.50 -4.78 -6.62
N MET A 88 5.92 -5.73 -7.45
CA MET A 88 4.98 -6.62 -8.13
C MET A 88 4.25 -7.54 -7.15
N ALA A 89 4.95 -8.08 -6.15
CA ALA A 89 4.35 -8.88 -5.09
C ALA A 89 3.33 -8.06 -4.28
N VAL A 90 3.68 -6.83 -3.90
CA VAL A 90 2.78 -5.90 -3.19
C VAL A 90 1.51 -5.67 -4.01
N MET A 91 1.62 -5.23 -5.26
CA MET A 91 0.45 -4.93 -6.10
C MET A 91 -0.46 -6.13 -6.31
N ILE A 92 0.11 -7.33 -6.54
CA ILE A 92 -0.71 -8.54 -6.69
C ILE A 92 -1.43 -8.86 -5.39
N THR A 93 -0.74 -8.76 -4.26
CA THR A 93 -1.33 -9.04 -2.94
C THR A 93 -2.42 -8.04 -2.59
N ASP A 94 -2.19 -6.74 -2.81
CA ASP A 94 -3.16 -5.69 -2.51
C ASP A 94 -4.44 -5.84 -3.34
N ILE A 95 -4.32 -6.08 -4.65
CA ILE A 95 -5.49 -6.35 -5.51
C ILE A 95 -6.30 -7.53 -4.98
N LEU A 96 -5.64 -8.66 -4.68
CA LEU A 96 -6.32 -9.86 -4.20
C LEU A 96 -6.96 -9.65 -2.83
N LEU A 97 -6.27 -8.97 -1.92
CA LEU A 97 -6.73 -8.68 -0.57
C LEU A 97 -7.93 -7.73 -0.58
N LEU A 98 -7.83 -6.61 -1.30
CA LEU A 98 -8.89 -5.62 -1.39
C LEU A 98 -10.12 -6.17 -2.12
N ASP A 99 -9.94 -6.94 -3.20
CA ASP A 99 -11.04 -7.59 -3.90
C ASP A 99 -11.76 -8.60 -3.00
N PHE A 100 -11.01 -9.38 -2.24
CA PHE A 100 -11.58 -10.29 -1.24
C PHE A 100 -12.41 -9.54 -0.19
N PHE A 101 -11.87 -8.49 0.42
CA PHE A 101 -12.59 -7.70 1.42
C PHE A 101 -13.80 -6.97 0.83
N ASN A 102 -13.68 -6.43 -0.37
CA ASN A 102 -14.81 -5.83 -1.09
C ASN A 102 -15.92 -6.85 -1.36
N THR A 103 -15.56 -8.06 -1.76
CA THR A 103 -16.52 -9.14 -2.07
C THR A 103 -17.30 -9.57 -0.84
N ILE A 104 -16.68 -9.65 0.33
CA ILE A 104 -17.37 -10.00 1.58
C ILE A 104 -18.09 -8.81 2.25
N GLY A 105 -17.98 -7.60 1.66
CA GLY A 105 -18.62 -6.39 2.18
C GLY A 105 -17.96 -5.82 3.44
N MET A 106 -16.68 -6.08 3.65
CA MET A 106 -15.90 -5.60 4.79
C MET A 106 -14.74 -4.72 4.29
N PRO A 107 -15.00 -3.47 3.87
CA PRO A 107 -13.94 -2.60 3.36
C PRO A 107 -12.85 -2.39 4.41
N THR A 108 -11.60 -2.46 3.98
CA THR A 108 -10.42 -2.34 4.83
C THR A 108 -9.65 -1.04 4.56
N SER A 109 -8.57 -0.80 5.28
CA SER A 109 -7.70 0.36 5.07
C SER A 109 -6.62 0.02 4.04
N THR A 110 -6.71 0.60 2.85
CA THR A 110 -5.69 0.47 1.79
C THR A 110 -4.30 0.91 2.26
N THR A 111 -4.21 1.99 3.04
CA THR A 111 -2.94 2.47 3.60
C THR A 111 -2.29 1.43 4.52
N VAL A 112 -3.06 0.80 5.38
CA VAL A 112 -2.56 -0.25 6.29
C VAL A 112 -2.14 -1.49 5.48
N SER A 113 -2.95 -1.89 4.50
CA SER A 113 -2.67 -3.00 3.60
C SER A 113 -1.29 -2.83 2.94
N ILE A 114 -1.10 -1.76 2.18
CA ILE A 114 0.14 -1.46 1.45
C ILE A 114 1.36 -1.45 2.39
N VAL A 115 1.25 -0.88 3.58
CA VAL A 115 2.36 -0.83 4.55
C VAL A 115 2.79 -2.23 4.98
N PHE A 116 1.85 -3.09 5.34
CA PHE A 116 2.17 -4.46 5.78
C PHE A 116 2.60 -5.36 4.62
N GLU A 117 2.04 -5.18 3.44
CA GLU A 117 2.44 -5.90 2.22
C GLU A 117 3.87 -5.54 1.82
N LEU A 118 4.20 -4.24 1.84
CA LEU A 118 5.54 -3.77 1.52
C LEU A 118 6.56 -4.28 2.54
N LEU A 119 6.21 -4.29 3.82
CA LEU A 119 7.04 -4.87 4.87
C LEU A 119 7.23 -6.37 4.64
N GLY A 120 6.14 -7.11 4.40
CA GLY A 120 6.19 -8.55 4.16
C GLY A 120 7.01 -8.93 2.93
N ALA A 121 6.79 -8.27 1.81
CA ALA A 121 7.52 -8.51 0.57
C ALA A 121 9.01 -8.18 0.71
N SER A 122 9.34 -7.08 1.40
CA SER A 122 10.73 -6.69 1.66
C SER A 122 11.44 -7.67 2.60
N VAL A 123 10.77 -8.13 3.65
CA VAL A 123 11.29 -9.14 4.57
C VAL A 123 11.52 -10.47 3.83
N ALA A 124 10.58 -10.90 3.00
CA ALA A 124 10.71 -12.13 2.22
C ALA A 124 11.93 -12.05 1.28
N MET A 125 12.09 -10.94 0.56
CA MET A 125 13.26 -10.76 -0.32
C MET A 125 14.57 -10.70 0.47
N ALA A 126 14.60 -10.00 1.60
CA ALA A 126 15.77 -9.96 2.48
C ALA A 126 16.17 -11.33 2.99
N LEU A 127 15.20 -12.16 3.41
CA LEU A 127 15.46 -13.52 3.87
C LEU A 127 16.02 -14.43 2.74
N ILE A 128 15.54 -14.26 1.51
CA ILE A 128 16.10 -14.97 0.36
C ILE A 128 17.57 -14.57 0.16
N LYS A 129 17.91 -13.29 0.22
CA LYS A 129 19.30 -12.81 0.08
C LYS A 129 20.19 -13.34 1.19
N ILE A 130 19.75 -13.20 2.44
CA ILE A 130 20.48 -13.70 3.62
C ILE A 130 20.73 -15.21 3.49
N GLY A 131 19.73 -15.98 3.01
CA GLY A 131 19.89 -17.41 2.80
C GLY A 131 20.89 -17.76 1.69
N VAL A 132 20.96 -16.98 0.61
CA VAL A 132 21.93 -17.17 -0.47
C VAL A 132 23.36 -16.83 0.00
N ASP A 133 23.51 -15.77 0.79
CA ASP A 133 24.79 -15.26 1.26
C ASP A 133 25.30 -15.97 2.53
N ASN A 134 24.59 -17.01 3.01
CA ASN A 134 24.86 -17.72 4.28
C ASN A 134 24.97 -16.76 5.49
N GLY A 135 24.20 -15.67 5.45
CA GLY A 135 24.12 -14.68 6.50
C GLY A 135 23.30 -15.14 7.71
N SER A 136 23.23 -14.27 8.72
CA SER A 136 22.45 -14.51 9.95
C SER A 136 21.12 -13.78 9.89
N PHE A 137 20.13 -14.29 10.64
CA PHE A 137 18.83 -13.61 10.79
C PHE A 137 18.94 -12.18 11.34
N SER A 138 20.01 -11.86 12.10
CA SER A 138 20.32 -10.50 12.58
C SER A 138 20.58 -9.50 11.43
N ASP A 139 21.00 -9.99 10.26
CA ASP A 139 21.31 -9.15 9.11
C ASP A 139 20.04 -8.55 8.46
N LEU A 140 18.86 -9.03 8.87
CA LEU A 140 17.58 -8.46 8.44
C LEU A 140 17.47 -6.94 8.72
N ALA A 141 18.11 -6.47 9.80
CA ALA A 141 18.14 -5.05 10.16
C ALA A 141 18.90 -4.17 9.14
N ILE A 142 19.73 -4.76 8.27
CA ILE A 142 20.42 -4.05 7.18
C ILE A 142 19.40 -3.70 6.08
N TYR A 143 18.52 -4.63 5.78
CA TYR A 143 17.54 -4.53 4.67
C TYR A 143 16.28 -3.76 5.07
N ILE A 144 15.84 -3.90 6.32
CA ILE A 144 14.57 -3.35 6.81
C ILE A 144 14.85 -2.17 7.75
N ASN A 145 14.18 -1.05 7.50
CA ASN A 145 14.21 0.10 8.40
C ASN A 145 13.30 -0.16 9.61
N THR A 146 13.83 -0.93 10.57
CA THR A 146 13.08 -1.39 11.75
C THR A 146 12.55 -0.23 12.59
N SER A 147 13.29 0.88 12.69
CA SER A 147 12.85 2.08 13.43
C SER A 147 11.62 2.72 12.77
N LYS A 148 11.64 2.90 11.47
CA LYS A 148 10.50 3.46 10.72
C LYS A 148 9.31 2.51 10.69
N ALA A 149 9.54 1.22 10.46
CA ALA A 149 8.49 0.21 10.49
C ALA A 149 7.78 0.20 11.85
N THR A 150 8.53 0.24 12.96
CA THR A 150 7.96 0.32 14.31
C THR A 150 7.16 1.60 14.52
N GLN A 151 7.67 2.76 14.09
CA GLN A 151 6.94 4.03 14.19
C GLN A 151 5.62 4.01 13.43
N ILE A 152 5.60 3.44 12.23
CA ILE A 152 4.39 3.32 11.41
C ILE A 152 3.37 2.39 12.09
N ILE A 153 3.80 1.22 12.56
CA ILE A 153 2.93 0.26 13.26
C ILE A 153 2.33 0.89 14.53
N LEU A 154 3.16 1.54 15.34
CA LEU A 154 2.70 2.24 16.54
C LEU A 154 1.73 3.39 16.19
N GLY A 155 1.99 4.14 15.12
CA GLY A 155 1.10 5.19 14.62
C GLY A 155 -0.27 4.64 14.21
N ILE A 156 -0.31 3.50 13.52
CA ILE A 156 -1.56 2.81 13.15
C ILE A 156 -2.33 2.40 14.42
N LEU A 157 -1.69 1.72 15.36
CA LEU A 157 -2.33 1.29 16.61
C LEU A 157 -2.83 2.47 17.44
N LEU A 158 -2.03 3.55 17.53
CA LEU A 158 -2.42 4.77 18.21
C LEU A 158 -3.62 5.44 17.54
N SER A 159 -3.68 5.47 16.21
CA SER A 159 -4.81 6.05 15.48
C SER A 159 -6.12 5.31 15.79
N VAL A 160 -6.08 3.98 15.85
CA VAL A 160 -7.24 3.15 16.22
C VAL A 160 -7.67 3.46 17.66
N PHE A 161 -6.71 3.55 18.60
CA PHE A 161 -7.01 3.88 19.99
C PHE A 161 -7.64 5.27 20.13
N VAL A 162 -7.11 6.26 19.44
CA VAL A 162 -7.66 7.64 19.43
C VAL A 162 -9.06 7.67 18.83
N ALA A 163 -9.26 7.00 17.69
CA ALA A 163 -10.59 6.91 17.06
C ALA A 163 -11.63 6.25 17.98
N PHE A 164 -11.23 5.20 18.69
CA PHE A 164 -12.13 4.52 19.64
C PHE A 164 -12.47 5.37 20.88
N THR A 165 -11.55 6.20 21.35
CA THR A 165 -11.73 6.97 22.60
C THR A 165 -12.39 8.34 22.40
N ILE A 166 -12.21 8.96 21.22
CA ILE A 166 -12.65 10.33 20.93
C ILE A 166 -13.80 10.36 19.91
N GLY A 167 -13.84 9.37 19.00
CA GLY A 167 -14.88 9.24 17.96
C GLY A 167 -16.08 8.53 18.48
#